data_a6cc9f307da6abb079b0907adbf9e8ce
#
_entry.id   a6cc9f307da6abb079b0907adbf9e8ce
#
_cell.length_a   1.000
_cell.length_b   1.000
_cell.length_c   1.000
_cell.angle_alpha   90.00
_cell.angle_beta   90.00
_cell.angle_gamma   90.00
#
_symmetry.space_group_name_H-M   'P 1'
#
loop_
_entity.id
_entity.type
_entity.pdbx_description
1 polymer ?
#
loop_
_entity_poly.entity_id
_entity_poly.type
_entity_poly.pdbx_seq_one_letter_code
_entity_poly.pdbx_strand_id
1 'polypeptide(L)'
;MKKLSRALWGSLAALCVCVALGGEDARAAAPFGGGDKNREKAARALREGEFETAEKIYRALVEKDPKNVAARLGLSFALLKLRNLRDAYDHAARVLALDPTSARAHALLGSALLASGDFKLSIEEFRTALAFKDDEALAIAGLSLINLYENRTGIALAGLRRAVYLEPNEPDYVFSFAQAAARSERYREAADAYEDFLRIAPRTDADRRARIRGLISFLRYLGAQRQLYVTGGAAQATFPFELVNSRPIINVRINGSKTPLRFVVDTGSGMCVLSTQTAERMNIKPVARGGLARAVGGGGRFEIVYGFLSLLQMGDVRVENVPVYIRHFHNQQETVDGYIGLSVLAKYIASVDYSTQQMTLVRQSERPTQARAFDNAVVPPNLTHVEPDRDAQPSVATLSAPLAAAAPKLTRPPAQPDANRSYEVPIRSTSSGFWSSPVLLEGIEKPLNFIVDTGASISVISQALAKTEDMTRFEQKTRLKVFGAAGVTEDVVTLLLPRVSLGDYTHA
;
A
#
# COMPACT_ATOMS: atom_id res chain seq x y z
N MET A 1 -22.57 -33.05 -63.81
CA MET A 1 -22.27 -34.45 -64.23
C MET A 1 -21.43 -35.13 -63.14
N LYS A 2 -22.02 -36.18 -62.57
CA LYS A 2 -21.38 -37.38 -62.01
C LYS A 2 -20.36 -37.22 -60.89
N LYS A 3 -20.70 -37.66 -59.70
CA LYS A 3 -20.82 -39.02 -59.05
C LYS A 3 -19.58 -39.29 -58.23
N LEU A 4 -19.71 -39.38 -56.88
CA LEU A 4 -19.87 -40.60 -56.06
C LEU A 4 -18.64 -41.50 -55.97
N SER A 5 -18.15 -41.73 -54.75
CA SER A 5 -18.18 -42.97 -53.97
C SER A 5 -17.35 -42.82 -52.73
N ARG A 6 -17.83 -42.99 -51.52
CA ARG A 6 -18.21 -44.17 -50.73
C ARG A 6 -17.09 -45.18 -50.54
N ALA A 7 -16.72 -45.32 -49.30
CA ALA A 7 -16.66 -46.51 -48.40
C ALA A 7 -15.18 -46.86 -48.09
N LEU A 8 -14.71 -47.41 -46.99
CA LEU A 8 -15.28 -48.34 -45.99
C LEU A 8 -14.34 -48.37 -44.78
N TRP A 9 -14.85 -48.36 -43.60
CA TRP A 9 -14.60 -49.22 -42.46
C TRP A 9 -13.21 -49.78 -42.18
N GLY A 10 -12.72 -49.49 -40.94
CA GLY A 10 -11.68 -50.22 -40.25
C GLY A 10 -11.79 -49.95 -38.76
N SER A 11 -12.61 -50.74 -38.07
CA SER A 11 -12.72 -50.74 -36.61
C SER A 11 -11.42 -51.24 -35.99
N LEU A 12 -10.78 -50.43 -35.13
CA LEU A 12 -9.83 -50.93 -34.15
C LEU A 12 -10.31 -50.48 -32.77
N ALA A 13 -10.90 -51.42 -32.05
CA ALA A 13 -11.20 -51.29 -30.63
C ALA A 13 -9.89 -51.22 -29.86
N ALA A 14 -9.49 -50.00 -29.44
CA ALA A 14 -8.48 -49.81 -28.43
C ALA A 14 -9.16 -49.82 -27.07
N LEU A 15 -8.93 -50.86 -26.32
CA LEU A 15 -9.31 -51.10 -24.94
C LEU A 15 -8.64 -50.00 -24.06
N CYS A 16 -9.35 -48.90 -23.78
CA CYS A 16 -8.93 -47.98 -22.72
C CYS A 16 -9.21 -48.63 -21.37
N VAL A 17 -8.17 -49.19 -20.78
CA VAL A 17 -8.13 -49.46 -19.35
C VAL A 17 -8.15 -48.09 -18.62
N CYS A 18 -9.34 -47.71 -18.18
CA CYS A 18 -9.48 -46.64 -17.20
C CYS A 18 -8.89 -47.13 -15.88
N VAL A 19 -7.59 -46.87 -15.66
CA VAL A 19 -7.06 -46.81 -14.33
C VAL A 19 -7.72 -45.61 -13.69
N ALA A 20 -8.74 -45.85 -12.90
CA ALA A 20 -9.27 -44.88 -11.96
C ALA A 20 -8.16 -44.60 -10.90
N LEU A 21 -7.20 -43.75 -11.24
CA LEU A 21 -6.46 -43.02 -10.26
C LEU A 21 -7.48 -42.07 -9.68
N GLY A 22 -7.92 -42.37 -8.46
CA GLY A 22 -8.69 -41.47 -7.62
C GLY A 22 -7.98 -40.16 -7.56
N GLY A 23 -8.42 -39.21 -8.39
CA GLY A 23 -8.13 -37.80 -8.18
C GLY A 23 -8.83 -37.45 -6.86
N GLU A 24 -8.10 -37.48 -5.77
CA GLU A 24 -8.47 -36.69 -4.62
C GLU A 24 -8.58 -35.25 -5.14
N ASP A 25 -9.82 -34.81 -5.29
CA ASP A 25 -10.12 -33.40 -5.45
C ASP A 25 -9.26 -32.65 -4.43
N ALA A 26 -8.24 -31.95 -4.90
CA ALA A 26 -7.54 -30.94 -4.15
C ALA A 26 -8.52 -29.79 -3.89
N ARG A 27 -9.51 -30.06 -3.06
CA ARG A 27 -10.20 -29.02 -2.32
C ARG A 27 -9.10 -28.35 -1.55
N ALA A 28 -8.73 -27.13 -1.98
CA ALA A 28 -7.90 -26.24 -1.19
C ALA A 28 -8.48 -26.25 0.23
N ALA A 29 -7.82 -26.98 1.12
CA ALA A 29 -8.25 -27.09 2.50
C ALA A 29 -8.25 -25.66 3.01
N ALA A 30 -9.43 -25.17 3.38
CA ALA A 30 -9.52 -23.93 4.10
C ALA A 30 -8.49 -24.04 5.25
N PRO A 31 -7.62 -23.04 5.48
CA PRO A 31 -6.48 -23.13 6.39
C PRO A 31 -6.84 -23.49 7.83
N PHE A 32 -8.13 -23.69 8.11
CA PHE A 32 -8.69 -23.98 9.41
C PHE A 32 -9.65 -25.19 9.41
N GLY A 33 -9.52 -26.12 8.46
CA GLY A 33 -10.44 -27.24 8.28
C GLY A 33 -10.30 -28.37 9.28
N GLY A 34 -11.41 -28.95 9.72
CA GLY A 34 -11.63 -30.28 10.30
C GLY A 34 -12.31 -30.33 11.66
N GLY A 35 -13.51 -30.89 11.71
CA GLY A 35 -14.07 -31.67 12.82
C GLY A 35 -14.80 -30.97 13.97
N ASP A 36 -14.67 -29.68 14.20
CA ASP A 36 -15.41 -28.97 15.23
C ASP A 36 -16.38 -27.96 14.63
N LYS A 37 -17.69 -28.14 14.84
CA LYS A 37 -18.75 -27.25 14.34
C LYS A 37 -18.52 -25.78 14.69
N ASN A 38 -17.96 -25.52 15.87
CA ASN A 38 -17.65 -24.13 16.28
C ASN A 38 -16.49 -23.56 15.46
N ARG A 39 -15.48 -24.37 15.14
CA ARG A 39 -14.37 -23.94 14.30
C ARG A 39 -14.83 -23.66 12.85
N GLU A 40 -15.68 -24.49 12.30
CA GLU A 40 -16.28 -24.25 11.00
C GLU A 40 -17.14 -22.98 11.00
N LYS A 41 -17.91 -22.74 12.07
CA LYS A 41 -18.68 -21.52 12.25
C LYS A 41 -17.78 -20.29 12.31
N ALA A 42 -16.69 -20.35 13.05
CA ALA A 42 -15.72 -19.26 13.15
C ALA A 42 -15.02 -18.99 11.79
N ALA A 43 -14.63 -20.05 11.07
CA ALA A 43 -14.05 -19.93 9.74
C ALA A 43 -15.04 -19.35 8.72
N ARG A 44 -16.34 -19.66 8.85
CA ARG A 44 -17.38 -19.03 8.05
C ARG A 44 -17.49 -17.54 8.37
N ALA A 45 -17.56 -17.17 9.65
CA ALA A 45 -17.61 -15.77 10.09
C ALA A 45 -16.42 -14.95 9.54
N LEU A 46 -15.20 -15.53 9.53
CA LEU A 46 -14.04 -14.88 8.89
C LEU A 46 -14.29 -14.59 7.41
N ARG A 47 -14.82 -15.56 6.65
CA ARG A 47 -15.10 -15.38 5.21
C ARG A 47 -16.22 -14.36 4.96
N GLU A 48 -17.18 -14.27 5.86
CA GLU A 48 -18.30 -13.31 5.79
C GLU A 48 -17.92 -11.92 6.30
N GLY A 49 -16.71 -11.75 6.86
CA GLY A 49 -16.21 -10.49 7.38
C GLY A 49 -16.72 -10.14 8.79
N GLU A 50 -17.31 -11.11 9.46
CA GLU A 50 -17.79 -10.99 10.84
C GLU A 50 -16.65 -11.30 11.82
N PHE A 51 -15.62 -10.44 11.81
CA PHE A 51 -14.37 -10.70 12.52
C PHE A 51 -14.53 -10.76 14.02
N GLU A 52 -15.42 -9.95 14.61
CA GLU A 52 -15.75 -9.97 16.05
C GLU A 52 -16.45 -11.28 16.42
N THR A 53 -17.33 -11.78 15.57
CA THR A 53 -17.99 -13.09 15.77
C THR A 53 -16.96 -14.21 15.71
N ALA A 54 -16.04 -14.17 14.74
CA ALA A 54 -14.96 -15.14 14.61
C ALA A 54 -14.02 -15.12 15.83
N GLU A 55 -13.59 -13.92 16.26
CA GLU A 55 -12.76 -13.74 17.45
C GLU A 55 -13.41 -14.37 18.67
N LYS A 56 -14.67 -14.04 18.97
CA LYS A 56 -15.40 -14.57 20.12
C LYS A 56 -15.44 -16.10 20.12
N ILE A 57 -15.71 -16.71 18.98
CA ILE A 57 -15.79 -18.18 18.89
C ILE A 57 -14.40 -18.81 19.07
N TYR A 58 -13.36 -18.29 18.39
CA TYR A 58 -12.01 -18.82 18.53
C TYR A 58 -11.46 -18.62 19.95
N ARG A 59 -11.77 -17.50 20.60
CA ARG A 59 -11.38 -17.23 22.00
C ARG A 59 -11.97 -18.28 22.94
N ALA A 60 -13.26 -18.58 22.81
CA ALA A 60 -13.92 -19.63 23.59
C ALA A 60 -13.30 -21.04 23.34
N LEU A 61 -12.90 -21.33 22.10
CA LEU A 61 -12.20 -22.59 21.78
C LEU A 61 -10.81 -22.65 22.43
N VAL A 62 -10.06 -21.55 22.46
CA VAL A 62 -8.74 -21.46 23.12
C VAL A 62 -8.87 -21.53 24.64
N GLU A 63 -9.93 -20.95 25.24
CA GLU A 63 -10.21 -21.06 26.68
C GLU A 63 -10.52 -22.50 27.09
N LYS A 64 -11.30 -23.20 26.25
CA LYS A 64 -11.64 -24.62 26.48
C LYS A 64 -10.43 -25.54 26.35
N ASP A 65 -9.59 -25.27 25.35
CA ASP A 65 -8.36 -26.03 25.09
C ASP A 65 -7.21 -25.09 24.77
N PRO A 66 -6.40 -24.69 25.78
CA PRO A 66 -5.27 -23.78 25.59
C PRO A 66 -4.17 -24.28 24.63
N LYS A 67 -4.12 -25.56 24.32
CA LYS A 67 -3.16 -26.18 23.40
C LYS A 67 -3.69 -26.32 21.98
N ASN A 68 -4.92 -25.89 21.71
CA ASN A 68 -5.53 -26.00 20.39
C ASN A 68 -4.85 -25.02 19.40
N VAL A 69 -3.86 -25.53 18.69
CA VAL A 69 -3.08 -24.77 17.69
C VAL A 69 -3.98 -24.15 16.63
N ALA A 70 -4.93 -24.92 16.08
CA ALA A 70 -5.81 -24.44 15.01
C ALA A 70 -6.72 -23.29 15.48
N ALA A 71 -7.25 -23.36 16.71
CA ALA A 71 -8.05 -22.29 17.27
C ALA A 71 -7.21 -21.03 17.55
N ARG A 72 -5.96 -21.17 18.01
CA ARG A 72 -5.05 -20.04 18.22
C ARG A 72 -4.65 -19.35 16.94
N LEU A 73 -4.36 -20.11 15.86
CA LEU A 73 -4.09 -19.54 14.54
C LEU A 73 -5.30 -18.76 14.01
N GLY A 74 -6.51 -19.34 14.14
CA GLY A 74 -7.75 -18.68 13.76
C GLY A 74 -8.01 -17.40 14.56
N LEU A 75 -7.75 -17.43 15.88
CA LEU A 75 -7.88 -16.26 16.74
C LEU A 75 -6.87 -15.17 16.37
N SER A 76 -5.60 -15.53 16.17
CA SER A 76 -4.57 -14.59 15.73
C SER A 76 -4.96 -13.91 14.41
N PHE A 77 -5.47 -14.68 13.45
CA PHE A 77 -5.92 -14.13 12.17
C PHE A 77 -7.13 -13.19 12.33
N ALA A 78 -8.13 -13.56 13.13
CA ALA A 78 -9.28 -12.69 13.44
C ALA A 78 -8.84 -11.36 14.07
N LEU A 79 -7.95 -11.43 15.06
CA LEU A 79 -7.39 -10.27 15.75
C LEU A 79 -6.57 -9.37 14.80
N LEU A 80 -5.84 -9.97 13.86
CA LEU A 80 -5.13 -9.24 12.80
C LEU A 80 -6.11 -8.44 11.92
N LYS A 81 -7.24 -9.05 11.52
CA LYS A 81 -8.30 -8.35 10.77
C LYS A 81 -8.95 -7.23 11.57
N LEU A 82 -9.10 -7.39 12.87
CA LEU A 82 -9.61 -6.37 13.81
C LEU A 82 -8.58 -5.29 14.17
N ARG A 83 -7.35 -5.39 13.65
CA ARG A 83 -6.24 -4.48 13.97
C ARG A 83 -5.80 -4.52 15.44
N ASN A 84 -6.14 -5.56 16.18
CA ASN A 84 -5.58 -5.84 17.50
C ASN A 84 -4.25 -6.60 17.34
N LEU A 85 -3.21 -5.84 16.95
CA LEU A 85 -1.94 -6.40 16.48
C LEU A 85 -1.15 -7.09 17.60
N ARG A 86 -1.23 -6.56 18.82
CA ARG A 86 -0.54 -7.14 19.99
C ARG A 86 -1.07 -8.53 20.31
N ASP A 87 -2.39 -8.65 20.48
CA ASP A 87 -3.00 -9.93 20.79
C ASP A 87 -2.84 -10.94 19.63
N ALA A 88 -2.91 -10.46 18.38
CA ALA A 88 -2.65 -11.28 17.20
C ALA A 88 -1.24 -11.89 17.25
N TYR A 89 -0.23 -11.06 17.56
CA TYR A 89 1.15 -11.48 17.74
C TYR A 89 1.27 -12.50 18.89
N ASP A 90 0.71 -12.21 20.08
CA ASP A 90 0.81 -13.04 21.25
C ASP A 90 0.21 -14.44 21.02
N HIS A 91 -0.94 -14.52 20.33
CA HIS A 91 -1.54 -15.81 20.00
C HIS A 91 -0.72 -16.63 19.01
N ALA A 92 -0.13 -15.99 17.98
CA ALA A 92 0.78 -16.66 17.03
C ALA A 92 2.07 -17.13 17.73
N ALA A 93 2.68 -16.30 18.59
CA ALA A 93 3.87 -16.66 19.38
C ALA A 93 3.63 -17.86 20.29
N ARG A 94 2.43 -17.96 20.89
CA ARG A 94 2.06 -19.15 21.71
C ARG A 94 1.90 -20.41 20.87
N VAL A 95 1.58 -20.30 19.59
CA VAL A 95 1.62 -21.46 18.68
C VAL A 95 3.06 -21.91 18.48
N LEU A 96 4.00 -20.99 18.24
CA LEU A 96 5.41 -21.34 18.07
C LEU A 96 6.05 -21.96 19.31
N ALA A 97 5.55 -21.63 20.51
CA ALA A 97 5.95 -22.32 21.74
C ALA A 97 5.51 -23.80 21.78
N LEU A 98 4.47 -24.18 21.02
CA LEU A 98 3.96 -25.56 20.91
C LEU A 98 4.51 -26.27 19.68
N ASP A 99 4.65 -25.54 18.57
CA ASP A 99 5.12 -26.01 17.28
C ASP A 99 6.03 -24.94 16.63
N PRO A 100 7.35 -24.97 16.87
CA PRO A 100 8.31 -24.00 16.34
C PRO A 100 8.42 -24.00 14.82
N THR A 101 7.90 -25.03 14.14
CA THR A 101 7.96 -25.18 12.68
C THR A 101 6.69 -24.71 11.97
N SER A 102 5.74 -24.16 12.71
CA SER A 102 4.46 -23.71 12.17
C SER A 102 4.62 -22.52 11.22
N ALA A 103 4.70 -22.78 9.92
CA ALA A 103 4.81 -21.75 8.88
C ALA A 103 3.71 -20.70 9.00
N ARG A 104 2.46 -21.14 9.27
CA ARG A 104 1.32 -20.22 9.42
C ARG A 104 1.47 -19.29 10.64
N ALA A 105 2.04 -19.78 11.75
CA ALA A 105 2.28 -18.96 12.93
C ALA A 105 3.36 -17.88 12.65
N HIS A 106 4.47 -18.26 12.01
CA HIS A 106 5.48 -17.29 11.54
C HIS A 106 4.89 -16.26 10.58
N ALA A 107 4.04 -16.68 9.64
CA ALA A 107 3.37 -15.77 8.71
C ALA A 107 2.42 -14.79 9.42
N LEU A 108 1.72 -15.22 10.47
CA LEU A 108 0.86 -14.36 11.28
C LEU A 108 1.67 -13.37 12.12
N LEU A 109 2.80 -13.80 12.72
CA LEU A 109 3.74 -12.90 13.39
C LEU A 109 4.26 -11.84 12.43
N GLY A 110 4.76 -12.27 11.27
CA GLY A 110 5.22 -11.37 10.22
C GLY A 110 4.14 -10.37 9.80
N SER A 111 2.89 -10.80 9.71
CA SER A 111 1.76 -9.93 9.35
C SER A 111 1.44 -8.91 10.44
N ALA A 112 1.49 -9.29 11.72
CA ALA A 112 1.29 -8.38 12.84
C ALA A 112 2.42 -7.33 12.91
N LEU A 113 3.68 -7.75 12.72
CA LEU A 113 4.84 -6.89 12.66
C LEU A 113 4.78 -5.93 11.47
N LEU A 114 4.42 -6.42 10.28
CA LEU A 114 4.22 -5.56 9.10
C LEU A 114 3.16 -4.50 9.35
N ALA A 115 2.05 -4.89 9.97
CA ALA A 115 0.96 -4.00 10.27
C ALA A 115 1.29 -2.97 11.38
N SER A 116 2.25 -3.27 12.25
CA SER A 116 2.79 -2.34 13.25
C SER A 116 3.93 -1.47 12.73
N GLY A 117 4.41 -1.72 11.50
CA GLY A 117 5.48 -0.95 10.86
C GLY A 117 6.89 -1.52 11.07
N ASP A 118 7.04 -2.64 11.76
CA ASP A 118 8.34 -3.31 11.90
C ASP A 118 8.66 -4.17 10.68
N PHE A 119 9.16 -3.52 9.63
CA PHE A 119 9.47 -4.17 8.35
C PHE A 119 10.58 -5.20 8.47
N LYS A 120 11.59 -4.93 9.32
CA LYS A 120 12.76 -5.81 9.44
C LYS A 120 12.37 -7.16 10.02
N LEU A 121 11.78 -7.17 11.19
CA LEU A 121 11.33 -8.41 11.84
C LEU A 121 10.24 -9.11 11.03
N SER A 122 9.36 -8.36 10.39
CA SER A 122 8.34 -8.91 9.49
C SER A 122 8.96 -9.72 8.34
N ILE A 123 10.03 -9.23 7.71
CA ILE A 123 10.73 -9.95 6.63
C ILE A 123 11.35 -11.25 7.16
N GLU A 124 11.96 -11.21 8.35
CA GLU A 124 12.57 -12.38 8.98
C GLU A 124 11.52 -13.46 9.25
N GLU A 125 10.39 -13.10 9.82
CA GLU A 125 9.28 -14.03 10.10
C GLU A 125 8.67 -14.62 8.82
N PHE A 126 8.44 -13.82 7.78
CA PHE A 126 7.94 -14.35 6.52
C PHE A 126 8.93 -15.28 5.82
N ARG A 127 10.23 -14.99 5.88
CA ARG A 127 11.27 -15.88 5.34
C ARG A 127 11.32 -17.20 6.10
N THR A 128 11.22 -17.15 7.42
CA THR A 128 11.14 -18.34 8.27
C THR A 128 9.90 -19.18 7.93
N ALA A 129 8.74 -18.54 7.75
CA ALA A 129 7.54 -19.23 7.30
C ALA A 129 7.77 -19.98 5.98
N LEU A 130 8.41 -19.33 4.99
CA LEU A 130 8.68 -19.92 3.69
C LEU A 130 9.79 -20.97 3.71
N ALA A 131 10.69 -20.94 4.69
CA ALA A 131 11.68 -21.99 4.90
C ALA A 131 11.02 -23.30 5.40
N PHE A 132 9.96 -23.21 6.20
CA PHE A 132 9.19 -24.37 6.63
C PHE A 132 8.15 -24.84 5.60
N LYS A 133 7.54 -23.88 4.86
CA LYS A 133 6.53 -24.17 3.85
C LYS A 133 6.59 -23.11 2.74
N ASP A 134 7.15 -23.49 1.60
CA ASP A 134 7.45 -22.59 0.47
C ASP A 134 6.21 -22.03 -0.25
N ASP A 135 5.04 -22.64 -0.03
CA ASP A 135 3.73 -22.22 -0.54
C ASP A 135 2.82 -21.59 0.53
N GLU A 136 3.38 -21.08 1.64
CA GLU A 136 2.58 -20.35 2.63
C GLU A 136 2.10 -18.99 2.07
N ALA A 137 0.85 -18.96 1.63
CA ALA A 137 0.28 -17.82 0.89
C ALA A 137 0.34 -16.50 1.66
N LEU A 138 0.13 -16.53 2.99
CA LEU A 138 0.20 -15.32 3.82
C LEU A 138 1.60 -14.73 3.86
N ALA A 139 2.64 -15.57 3.93
CA ALA A 139 4.03 -15.12 3.92
C ALA A 139 4.44 -14.57 2.55
N ILE A 140 4.03 -15.25 1.46
CA ILE A 140 4.24 -14.75 0.08
C ILE A 140 3.57 -13.40 -0.11
N ALA A 141 2.30 -13.25 0.30
CA ALA A 141 1.57 -11.99 0.22
C ALA A 141 2.25 -10.89 1.05
N GLY A 142 2.69 -11.20 2.27
CA GLY A 142 3.38 -10.26 3.16
C GLY A 142 4.68 -9.72 2.57
N LEU A 143 5.57 -10.59 2.09
CA LEU A 143 6.81 -10.17 1.41
C LEU A 143 6.52 -9.38 0.13
N SER A 144 5.46 -9.76 -0.59
CA SER A 144 5.07 -9.03 -1.81
C SER A 144 4.54 -7.64 -1.50
N LEU A 145 3.81 -7.46 -0.40
CA LEU A 145 3.39 -6.13 0.08
C LEU A 145 4.59 -5.27 0.45
N ILE A 146 5.60 -5.82 1.11
CA ILE A 146 6.84 -5.09 1.42
C ILE A 146 7.53 -4.66 0.13
N ASN A 147 7.63 -5.54 -0.87
CA ASN A 147 8.17 -5.19 -2.19
C ASN A 147 7.34 -4.08 -2.87
N LEU A 148 6.01 -4.09 -2.70
CA LEU A 148 5.14 -3.04 -3.21
C LEU A 148 5.40 -1.69 -2.51
N TYR A 149 5.62 -1.70 -1.19
CA TYR A 149 5.98 -0.50 -0.41
C TYR A 149 7.37 0.05 -0.76
N GLU A 150 8.28 -0.82 -1.16
CA GLU A 150 9.61 -0.44 -1.65
C GLU A 150 9.64 -0.13 -3.16
N ASN A 151 8.46 0.03 -3.78
CA ASN A 151 8.28 0.31 -5.20
C ASN A 151 8.87 -0.73 -6.16
N ARG A 152 9.11 -1.96 -5.68
CA ARG A 152 9.54 -3.12 -6.48
C ARG A 152 8.31 -3.81 -7.08
N THR A 153 7.56 -3.08 -7.91
CA THR A 153 6.21 -3.45 -8.36
C THR A 153 6.16 -4.77 -9.14
N GLY A 154 7.18 -5.08 -9.95
CA GLY A 154 7.24 -6.33 -10.72
C GLY A 154 7.36 -7.57 -9.83
N ILE A 155 8.22 -7.51 -8.80
CA ILE A 155 8.39 -8.60 -7.82
C ILE A 155 7.11 -8.75 -6.99
N ALA A 156 6.53 -7.62 -6.54
CA ALA A 156 5.29 -7.60 -5.79
C ALA A 156 4.14 -8.25 -6.58
N LEU A 157 4.00 -7.90 -7.85
CA LEU A 157 2.96 -8.42 -8.72
C LEU A 157 3.08 -9.94 -8.92
N ALA A 158 4.30 -10.45 -9.16
CA ALA A 158 4.55 -11.88 -9.34
C ALA A 158 4.20 -12.66 -8.05
N GLY A 159 4.65 -12.20 -6.90
CA GLY A 159 4.38 -12.85 -5.62
C GLY A 159 2.89 -12.79 -5.24
N LEU A 160 2.22 -11.65 -5.44
CA LEU A 160 0.77 -11.53 -5.16
C LEU A 160 -0.06 -12.41 -6.09
N ARG A 161 0.34 -12.57 -7.38
CA ARG A 161 -0.30 -13.53 -8.29
C ARG A 161 -0.19 -14.95 -7.76
N ARG A 162 0.99 -15.34 -7.22
CA ARG A 162 1.17 -16.65 -6.58
C ARG A 162 0.30 -16.81 -5.34
N ALA A 163 0.22 -15.79 -4.47
CA ALA A 163 -0.64 -15.84 -3.28
C ALA A 163 -2.12 -15.99 -3.64
N VAL A 164 -2.60 -15.25 -4.66
CA VAL A 164 -3.99 -15.40 -5.18
C VAL A 164 -4.21 -16.79 -5.80
N TYR A 165 -3.21 -17.37 -6.48
CA TYR A 165 -3.32 -18.72 -7.00
C TYR A 165 -3.47 -19.76 -5.88
N LEU A 166 -2.73 -19.59 -4.78
CA LEU A 166 -2.78 -20.51 -3.63
C LEU A 166 -4.06 -20.35 -2.80
N GLU A 167 -4.51 -19.13 -2.57
CA GLU A 167 -5.73 -18.82 -1.79
C GLU A 167 -6.62 -17.83 -2.57
N PRO A 168 -7.35 -18.28 -3.61
CA PRO A 168 -8.07 -17.39 -4.53
C PRO A 168 -9.29 -16.69 -3.90
N ASN A 169 -9.74 -17.17 -2.77
CA ASN A 169 -10.88 -16.61 -2.02
C ASN A 169 -10.46 -15.72 -0.84
N GLU A 170 -9.17 -15.38 -0.70
CA GLU A 170 -8.71 -14.41 0.29
C GLU A 170 -8.79 -12.98 -0.30
N PRO A 171 -9.74 -12.14 0.15
CA PRO A 171 -9.98 -10.84 -0.47
C PRO A 171 -8.79 -9.90 -0.40
N ASP A 172 -7.97 -9.97 0.66
CA ASP A 172 -6.84 -9.07 0.83
C ASP A 172 -5.72 -9.37 -0.18
N TYR A 173 -5.56 -10.63 -0.60
CA TYR A 173 -4.58 -10.96 -1.64
C TYR A 173 -5.02 -10.46 -3.01
N VAL A 174 -6.29 -10.67 -3.34
CA VAL A 174 -6.87 -10.19 -4.60
C VAL A 174 -6.85 -8.66 -4.68
N PHE A 175 -7.18 -7.98 -3.58
CA PHE A 175 -7.10 -6.53 -3.50
C PHE A 175 -5.66 -6.02 -3.69
N SER A 176 -4.71 -6.63 -2.99
CA SER A 176 -3.29 -6.26 -3.07
C SER A 176 -2.71 -6.54 -4.46
N PHE A 177 -3.12 -7.65 -5.08
CA PHE A 177 -2.76 -7.96 -6.47
C PHE A 177 -3.29 -6.90 -7.44
N ALA A 178 -4.56 -6.49 -7.29
CA ALA A 178 -5.15 -5.42 -8.09
C ALA A 178 -4.37 -4.09 -7.93
N GLN A 179 -3.96 -3.74 -6.71
CA GLN A 179 -3.11 -2.57 -6.46
C GLN A 179 -1.74 -2.69 -7.13
N ALA A 180 -1.09 -3.84 -7.04
CA ALA A 180 0.21 -4.08 -7.66
C ALA A 180 0.11 -4.03 -9.19
N ALA A 181 -0.96 -4.60 -9.77
CA ALA A 181 -1.23 -4.54 -11.21
C ALA A 181 -1.46 -3.09 -11.67
N ALA A 182 -2.25 -2.31 -10.94
CA ALA A 182 -2.48 -0.90 -11.25
C ALA A 182 -1.18 -0.07 -11.20
N ARG A 183 -0.33 -0.30 -10.18
CA ARG A 183 0.98 0.38 -10.04
C ARG A 183 2.00 -0.09 -11.08
N SER A 184 1.80 -1.28 -11.66
CA SER A 184 2.59 -1.81 -12.78
C SER A 184 2.03 -1.41 -14.15
N GLU A 185 1.10 -0.45 -14.19
CA GLU A 185 0.40 0.02 -15.39
C GLU A 185 -0.39 -1.07 -16.14
N ARG A 186 -0.66 -2.21 -15.50
CA ARG A 186 -1.50 -3.30 -16.03
C ARG A 186 -2.97 -3.03 -15.71
N TYR A 187 -3.51 -1.97 -16.27
CA TYR A 187 -4.81 -1.41 -15.87
C TYR A 187 -6.00 -2.35 -16.12
N ARG A 188 -5.98 -3.14 -17.20
CA ARG A 188 -7.04 -4.12 -17.48
C ARG A 188 -7.02 -5.25 -16.45
N GLU A 189 -5.83 -5.81 -16.18
CA GLU A 189 -5.63 -6.85 -15.18
C GLU A 189 -6.02 -6.36 -13.77
N ALA A 190 -5.69 -5.11 -13.44
CA ALA A 190 -6.10 -4.49 -12.19
C ALA A 190 -7.63 -4.34 -12.09
N ALA A 191 -8.30 -3.93 -13.17
CA ALA A 191 -9.75 -3.82 -13.20
C ALA A 191 -10.43 -5.17 -12.98
N ASP A 192 -9.95 -6.23 -13.66
CA ASP A 192 -10.47 -7.58 -13.53
C ASP A 192 -10.27 -8.10 -12.09
N ALA A 193 -9.10 -7.90 -11.50
CA ALA A 193 -8.82 -8.28 -10.12
C ALA A 193 -9.69 -7.51 -9.10
N TYR A 194 -9.98 -6.24 -9.31
CA TYR A 194 -10.92 -5.50 -8.46
C TYR A 194 -12.36 -6.00 -8.62
N GLU A 195 -12.78 -6.45 -9.80
CA GLU A 195 -14.08 -7.11 -9.98
C GLU A 195 -14.15 -8.43 -9.21
N ASP A 196 -13.09 -9.23 -9.27
CA ASP A 196 -12.96 -10.45 -8.47
C ASP A 196 -13.01 -10.15 -6.97
N PHE A 197 -12.28 -9.12 -6.51
CA PHE A 197 -12.39 -8.66 -5.12
C PHE A 197 -13.84 -8.30 -4.76
N LEU A 198 -14.56 -7.56 -5.58
CA LEU A 198 -15.97 -7.21 -5.31
C LEU A 198 -16.89 -8.45 -5.29
N ARG A 199 -16.52 -9.53 -5.94
CA ARG A 199 -17.26 -10.79 -5.95
C ARG A 199 -17.07 -11.58 -4.66
N ILE A 200 -15.83 -11.66 -4.14
CA ILE A 200 -15.46 -12.50 -2.99
C ILE A 200 -15.46 -11.75 -1.64
N ALA A 201 -15.22 -10.44 -1.65
CA ALA A 201 -15.13 -9.65 -0.43
C ALA A 201 -16.50 -9.49 0.26
N PRO A 202 -16.52 -9.43 1.60
CA PRO A 202 -17.72 -9.15 2.38
C PRO A 202 -18.44 -7.89 1.91
N ARG A 203 -19.79 -7.90 2.00
CA ARG A 203 -20.64 -6.78 1.53
C ARG A 203 -20.87 -5.69 2.58
N THR A 204 -20.07 -5.64 3.62
CA THR A 204 -20.25 -4.80 4.81
C THR A 204 -19.93 -3.32 4.59
N ASP A 205 -19.05 -2.96 3.62
CA ASP A 205 -18.65 -1.57 3.34
C ASP A 205 -19.15 -1.11 1.96
N ALA A 206 -20.34 -0.52 1.94
CA ALA A 206 -20.98 -0.02 0.72
C ALA A 206 -20.17 1.13 0.07
N ASP A 207 -19.60 2.03 0.89
CA ASP A 207 -18.81 3.17 0.41
C ASP A 207 -17.51 2.69 -0.25
N ARG A 208 -16.80 1.75 0.38
CA ARG A 208 -15.60 1.14 -0.21
C ARG A 208 -15.90 0.46 -1.53
N ARG A 209 -16.98 -0.30 -1.58
CA ARG A 209 -17.42 -0.98 -2.80
C ARG A 209 -17.79 -0.01 -3.92
N ALA A 210 -18.45 1.11 -3.59
CA ALA A 210 -18.76 2.17 -4.56
C ALA A 210 -17.47 2.81 -5.12
N ARG A 211 -16.50 3.11 -4.26
CA ARG A 211 -15.18 3.62 -4.69
C ARG A 211 -14.46 2.66 -5.63
N ILE A 212 -14.48 1.37 -5.32
CA ILE A 212 -13.82 0.35 -6.15
C ILE A 212 -14.51 0.22 -7.51
N ARG A 213 -15.85 0.29 -7.59
CA ARG A 213 -16.56 0.28 -8.90
C ARG A 213 -16.14 1.47 -9.77
N GLY A 214 -16.05 2.67 -9.20
CA GLY A 214 -15.57 3.83 -9.93
C GLY A 214 -14.11 3.70 -10.35
N LEU A 215 -13.27 3.12 -9.49
CA LEU A 215 -11.88 2.81 -9.84
C LEU A 215 -11.79 1.80 -10.99
N ILE A 216 -12.60 0.75 -11.00
CA ILE A 216 -12.69 -0.21 -12.11
C ILE A 216 -13.02 0.51 -13.42
N SER A 217 -14.05 1.36 -13.44
CA SER A 217 -14.43 2.14 -14.62
C SER A 217 -13.26 3.00 -15.13
N PHE A 218 -12.55 3.63 -14.21
CA PHE A 218 -11.37 4.43 -14.53
C PHE A 218 -10.21 3.59 -15.05
N LEU A 219 -9.88 2.46 -14.42
CA LEU A 219 -8.82 1.55 -14.88
C LEU A 219 -9.12 0.96 -16.27
N ARG A 220 -10.39 0.63 -16.56
CA ARG A 220 -10.81 0.21 -17.90
C ARG A 220 -10.63 1.33 -18.94
N TYR A 221 -10.95 2.58 -18.56
CA TYR A 221 -10.66 3.73 -19.40
C TYR A 221 -9.15 3.87 -19.68
N LEU A 222 -8.30 3.80 -18.62
CA LEU A 222 -6.85 3.87 -18.76
C LEU A 222 -6.28 2.73 -19.60
N GLY A 223 -6.79 1.51 -19.43
CA GLY A 223 -6.38 0.35 -20.21
C GLY A 223 -6.75 0.40 -21.70
N ALA A 224 -7.62 1.32 -22.09
CA ALA A 224 -7.96 1.61 -23.49
C ALA A 224 -7.12 2.75 -24.08
N GLN A 225 -6.39 3.50 -23.24
CA GLN A 225 -5.54 4.60 -23.71
C GLN A 225 -4.21 4.09 -24.26
N ARG A 226 -3.49 5.00 -24.94
CA ARG A 226 -2.07 4.81 -25.27
C ARG A 226 -1.24 4.87 -23.99
N GLN A 227 0.07 4.66 -24.10
CA GLN A 227 1.00 4.76 -22.96
C GLN A 227 0.74 6.06 -22.17
N LEU A 228 0.62 5.91 -20.85
CA LEU A 228 0.42 7.02 -19.93
C LEU A 228 1.75 7.64 -19.52
N TYR A 229 1.68 8.88 -19.07
CA TYR A 229 2.82 9.63 -18.54
C TYR A 229 4.04 9.63 -19.46
N VAL A 230 3.82 9.76 -20.78
CA VAL A 230 4.91 9.82 -21.75
C VAL A 230 5.67 11.14 -21.56
N THR A 231 6.92 11.04 -21.16
CA THR A 231 7.78 12.20 -20.92
C THR A 231 8.40 12.71 -22.22
N GLY A 232 8.37 14.02 -22.42
CA GLY A 232 8.90 14.70 -23.62
C GLY A 232 9.52 16.05 -23.27
N GLY A 233 9.91 16.82 -24.31
CA GLY A 233 10.57 18.11 -24.14
C GLY A 233 12.02 17.96 -23.69
N ALA A 234 12.55 18.95 -22.95
CA ALA A 234 13.92 18.95 -22.48
C ALA A 234 14.23 17.77 -21.53
N ALA A 235 15.47 17.27 -21.56
CA ALA A 235 15.93 16.24 -20.63
C ALA A 235 16.06 16.79 -19.20
N GLN A 236 16.35 18.08 -19.08
CA GLN A 236 16.41 18.83 -17.83
C GLN A 236 15.75 20.17 -18.03
N ALA A 237 15.01 20.65 -17.04
CA ALA A 237 14.49 22.00 -16.99
C ALA A 237 14.57 22.56 -15.58
N THR A 238 14.96 23.83 -15.49
CA THR A 238 14.93 24.60 -14.22
C THR A 238 13.97 25.77 -14.43
N PHE A 239 13.06 25.95 -13.48
CA PHE A 239 12.06 27.01 -13.52
C PHE A 239 11.74 27.51 -12.12
N PRO A 240 11.32 28.80 -11.97
CA PRO A 240 11.01 29.37 -10.68
C PRO A 240 9.71 28.81 -10.10
N PHE A 241 9.61 28.81 -8.78
CA PHE A 241 8.37 28.64 -8.06
C PHE A 241 8.12 29.81 -7.09
N GLU A 242 6.86 30.03 -6.77
CA GLU A 242 6.44 30.95 -5.73
C GLU A 242 6.20 30.18 -4.43
N LEU A 243 6.70 30.68 -3.32
CA LEU A 243 6.46 30.06 -1.99
C LEU A 243 5.27 30.73 -1.33
N VAL A 244 4.13 30.05 -1.25
CA VAL A 244 2.91 30.54 -0.62
C VAL A 244 2.50 29.59 0.51
N ASN A 245 2.42 30.09 1.72
CA ASN A 245 2.12 29.29 2.92
C ASN A 245 3.02 28.04 3.02
N SER A 246 4.32 28.21 2.82
CA SER A 246 5.35 27.16 2.83
C SER A 246 5.20 26.11 1.73
N ARG A 247 4.32 26.30 0.73
CA ARG A 247 4.10 25.39 -0.39
C ARG A 247 4.68 25.94 -1.68
N PRO A 248 5.44 25.16 -2.45
CA PRO A 248 5.97 25.58 -3.76
C PRO A 248 4.86 25.55 -4.81
N ILE A 249 4.61 26.69 -5.44
CA ILE A 249 3.64 26.84 -6.55
C ILE A 249 4.38 27.14 -7.83
N ILE A 250 4.12 26.34 -8.85
CA ILE A 250 4.72 26.46 -10.18
C ILE A 250 3.68 26.84 -11.25
N ASN A 251 4.15 27.42 -12.33
CA ASN A 251 3.36 27.70 -13.51
C ASN A 251 3.33 26.48 -14.45
N VAL A 252 2.12 26.00 -14.74
CA VAL A 252 1.88 24.81 -15.57
C VAL A 252 0.96 25.16 -16.75
N ARG A 253 1.19 24.57 -17.93
CA ARG A 253 0.24 24.59 -19.04
C ARG A 253 -0.36 23.21 -19.22
N ILE A 254 -1.67 23.14 -19.42
CA ILE A 254 -2.39 21.90 -19.69
C ILE A 254 -3.12 21.98 -21.03
N ASN A 255 -3.10 20.89 -21.80
CA ASN A 255 -3.80 20.76 -23.08
C ASN A 255 -3.57 21.95 -24.04
N GLY A 256 -2.35 22.53 -24.02
CA GLY A 256 -2.00 23.67 -24.86
C GLY A 256 -2.56 25.02 -24.42
N SER A 257 -2.94 25.18 -23.16
CA SER A 257 -3.42 26.45 -22.62
C SER A 257 -2.46 27.61 -22.91
N LYS A 258 -2.99 28.75 -23.32
CA LYS A 258 -2.19 29.98 -23.58
C LYS A 258 -1.75 30.60 -22.24
N THR A 259 -2.64 30.62 -21.27
CA THR A 259 -2.39 31.16 -19.92
C THR A 259 -1.82 30.08 -19.04
N PRO A 260 -0.71 30.33 -18.33
CA PRO A 260 -0.21 29.39 -17.32
C PRO A 260 -1.19 29.31 -16.15
N LEU A 261 -1.27 28.13 -15.55
CA LEU A 261 -2.10 27.80 -14.40
C LEU A 261 -1.20 27.60 -13.20
N ARG A 262 -1.70 27.89 -12.00
CA ARG A 262 -0.95 27.80 -10.75
C ARG A 262 -1.14 26.42 -10.11
N PHE A 263 -0.08 25.64 -10.03
CA PHE A 263 -0.09 24.31 -9.44
C PHE A 263 0.85 24.20 -8.24
N VAL A 264 0.36 23.65 -7.14
CA VAL A 264 1.20 23.26 -6.01
C VAL A 264 1.98 22.00 -6.34
N VAL A 265 3.26 21.97 -6.02
CA VAL A 265 4.05 20.72 -6.04
C VAL A 265 3.73 19.91 -4.79
N ASP A 266 3.09 18.75 -4.95
CA ASP A 266 2.44 18.03 -3.86
C ASP A 266 2.85 16.54 -3.84
N THR A 267 3.80 16.20 -2.98
CA THR A 267 4.22 14.81 -2.74
C THR A 267 3.25 14.03 -1.87
N GLY A 268 2.29 14.70 -1.23
CA GLY A 268 1.16 14.12 -0.52
C GLY A 268 0.01 13.68 -1.42
N SER A 269 0.10 13.92 -2.74
CA SER A 269 -0.86 13.44 -3.73
C SER A 269 -0.25 12.36 -4.63
N GLY A 270 -0.83 11.17 -4.64
CA GLY A 270 -0.40 10.09 -5.54
C GLY A 270 -0.63 10.39 -7.01
N MET A 271 -1.69 11.12 -7.34
CA MET A 271 -2.09 11.54 -8.69
C MET A 271 -2.24 13.07 -8.74
N CYS A 272 -2.02 13.67 -9.90
CA CYS A 272 -2.29 15.10 -10.06
C CYS A 272 -3.77 15.42 -9.80
N VAL A 273 -4.03 16.62 -9.29
CA VAL A 273 -5.39 17.09 -8.98
C VAL A 273 -5.66 18.38 -9.74
N LEU A 274 -6.84 18.49 -10.31
CA LEU A 274 -7.34 19.69 -10.98
C LEU A 274 -8.54 20.23 -10.21
N SER A 275 -8.64 21.55 -10.03
CA SER A 275 -9.83 22.14 -9.43
C SER A 275 -11.05 21.97 -10.34
N THR A 276 -12.24 21.77 -9.77
CA THR A 276 -13.48 21.69 -10.54
C THR A 276 -13.66 22.92 -11.42
N GLN A 277 -13.38 24.10 -10.85
CA GLN A 277 -13.47 25.36 -11.58
C GLN A 277 -12.53 25.42 -12.80
N THR A 278 -11.28 24.95 -12.64
CA THR A 278 -10.32 24.90 -13.74
C THR A 278 -10.71 23.83 -14.78
N ALA A 279 -11.21 22.65 -14.32
CA ALA A 279 -11.70 21.62 -15.23
C ALA A 279 -12.85 22.14 -16.12
N GLU A 280 -13.82 22.84 -15.54
CA GLU A 280 -14.92 23.47 -16.27
C GLU A 280 -14.42 24.54 -17.27
N ARG A 281 -13.55 25.46 -16.80
CA ARG A 281 -12.96 26.51 -17.64
C ARG A 281 -12.18 25.94 -18.82
N MET A 282 -11.50 24.82 -18.63
CA MET A 282 -10.68 24.13 -19.65
C MET A 282 -11.45 23.05 -20.41
N ASN A 283 -12.77 22.92 -20.19
CA ASN A 283 -13.64 21.89 -20.79
C ASN A 283 -13.12 20.46 -20.62
N ILE A 284 -12.50 20.16 -19.47
CA ILE A 284 -12.02 18.81 -19.12
C ILE A 284 -13.15 18.05 -18.46
N LYS A 285 -13.69 17.06 -19.19
CA LYS A 285 -14.84 16.27 -18.71
C LYS A 285 -14.38 15.11 -17.83
N PRO A 286 -15.17 14.75 -16.78
CA PRO A 286 -14.94 13.53 -16.03
C PRO A 286 -14.98 12.29 -16.94
N VAL A 287 -14.05 11.36 -16.72
CA VAL A 287 -14.00 10.05 -17.41
C VAL A 287 -14.59 8.93 -16.58
N ALA A 288 -14.59 9.08 -15.24
CA ALA A 288 -15.24 8.18 -14.30
C ALA A 288 -15.53 8.86 -12.96
N ARG A 289 -16.47 8.30 -12.19
CA ARG A 289 -16.82 8.75 -10.84
C ARG A 289 -16.75 7.58 -9.85
N GLY A 290 -16.15 7.79 -8.69
CA GLY A 290 -15.71 6.74 -7.77
C GLY A 290 -16.34 6.80 -6.37
N GLY A 291 -17.56 7.31 -6.21
CA GLY A 291 -18.20 7.38 -4.89
C GLY A 291 -17.51 8.36 -3.93
N LEU A 292 -17.82 8.24 -2.63
CA LEU A 292 -17.34 9.15 -1.59
C LEU A 292 -16.07 8.63 -0.90
N ALA A 293 -15.09 9.48 -0.73
CA ALA A 293 -13.88 9.24 0.07
C ALA A 293 -13.79 10.22 1.25
N ARG A 294 -12.99 9.84 2.26
CA ARG A 294 -12.55 10.75 3.32
C ARG A 294 -11.12 11.19 3.02
N ALA A 295 -10.83 12.47 3.20
CA ALA A 295 -9.46 12.94 3.13
C ALA A 295 -8.77 12.82 4.48
N VAL A 296 -7.45 12.70 4.44
CA VAL A 296 -6.59 12.92 5.60
C VAL A 296 -6.54 14.43 5.84
N GLY A 297 -6.75 14.88 7.09
CA GLY A 297 -6.75 16.31 7.42
C GLY A 297 -8.01 17.04 6.96
N GLY A 298 -9.15 16.68 7.49
CA GLY A 298 -10.43 17.33 7.25
C GLY A 298 -11.61 16.41 7.53
N GLY A 299 -12.61 16.86 8.29
CA GLY A 299 -13.72 16.03 8.76
C GLY A 299 -14.75 15.62 7.71
N GLY A 300 -14.59 16.00 6.44
CA GLY A 300 -15.57 15.84 5.39
C GLY A 300 -15.38 14.61 4.49
N ARG A 301 -16.41 14.37 3.67
CA ARG A 301 -16.37 13.42 2.55
C ARG A 301 -16.36 14.21 1.24
N PHE A 302 -15.68 13.69 0.22
CA PHE A 302 -15.71 14.25 -1.12
C PHE A 302 -15.94 13.16 -2.16
N GLU A 303 -16.54 13.54 -3.29
CA GLU A 303 -16.70 12.63 -4.41
C GLU A 303 -15.36 12.45 -5.14
N ILE A 304 -15.00 11.22 -5.45
CA ILE A 304 -13.86 10.90 -6.32
C ILE A 304 -14.31 11.08 -7.78
N VAL A 305 -13.73 12.05 -8.46
CA VAL A 305 -13.98 12.30 -9.88
C VAL A 305 -12.66 12.18 -10.62
N TYR A 306 -12.63 11.35 -11.65
CA TYR A 306 -11.46 11.11 -12.48
C TYR A 306 -11.55 11.92 -13.77
N GLY A 307 -10.46 12.57 -14.15
CA GLY A 307 -10.26 13.29 -15.39
C GLY A 307 -9.01 12.83 -16.13
N PHE A 308 -8.76 13.43 -17.28
CA PHE A 308 -7.64 13.09 -18.12
C PHE A 308 -7.11 14.33 -18.86
N LEU A 309 -5.79 14.53 -18.82
CA LEU A 309 -5.11 15.57 -19.58
C LEU A 309 -4.33 14.93 -20.72
N SER A 310 -4.48 15.46 -21.93
CA SER A 310 -3.67 15.02 -23.07
C SER A 310 -2.23 15.49 -22.94
N LEU A 311 -1.99 16.66 -22.34
CA LEU A 311 -0.69 17.26 -22.19
C LEU A 311 -0.60 18.08 -20.89
N LEU A 312 0.48 17.91 -20.14
CA LEU A 312 0.91 18.73 -19.02
C LEU A 312 2.34 19.21 -19.27
N GLN A 313 2.58 20.52 -19.16
CA GLN A 313 3.87 21.13 -19.42
C GLN A 313 4.32 21.99 -18.24
N MET A 314 5.54 21.75 -17.76
CA MET A 314 6.23 22.46 -16.68
C MET A 314 7.57 22.98 -17.21
N GLY A 315 7.69 24.31 -17.40
CA GLY A 315 8.82 24.84 -18.15
C GLY A 315 8.95 24.17 -19.53
N ASP A 316 10.11 23.60 -19.82
CA ASP A 316 10.42 22.91 -21.09
C ASP A 316 10.19 21.39 -21.04
N VAL A 317 9.78 20.83 -19.88
CA VAL A 317 9.39 19.41 -19.81
C VAL A 317 7.91 19.24 -20.09
N ARG A 318 7.56 18.12 -20.72
CA ARG A 318 6.20 17.75 -21.10
C ARG A 318 5.88 16.35 -20.63
N VAL A 319 4.64 16.13 -20.23
CA VAL A 319 4.10 14.82 -19.90
C VAL A 319 2.77 14.67 -20.61
N GLU A 320 2.66 13.64 -21.45
CA GLU A 320 1.43 13.33 -22.19
C GLU A 320 0.63 12.23 -21.48
N ASN A 321 -0.67 12.24 -21.74
CA ASN A 321 -1.61 11.22 -21.23
C ASN A 321 -1.60 11.12 -19.70
N VAL A 322 -1.96 12.21 -19.02
CA VAL A 322 -1.90 12.33 -17.56
C VAL A 322 -3.28 12.17 -16.94
N PRO A 323 -3.55 11.05 -16.23
CA PRO A 323 -4.72 10.92 -15.38
C PRO A 323 -4.69 11.91 -14.22
N VAL A 324 -5.87 12.46 -13.89
CA VAL A 324 -6.00 13.44 -12.80
C VAL A 324 -7.25 13.18 -11.97
N TYR A 325 -7.25 13.62 -10.72
CA TYR A 325 -8.49 13.83 -9.97
C TYR A 325 -9.05 15.21 -10.27
N ILE A 326 -10.38 15.33 -10.32
CA ILE A 326 -11.08 16.62 -10.38
C ILE A 326 -11.77 16.82 -9.04
N ARG A 327 -11.48 17.95 -8.36
CA ARG A 327 -11.99 18.21 -7.02
C ARG A 327 -12.33 19.67 -6.78
N HIS A 328 -13.31 19.90 -5.91
CA HIS A 328 -13.56 21.22 -5.38
C HIS A 328 -12.48 21.61 -4.37
N PHE A 329 -11.93 22.83 -4.49
CA PHE A 329 -10.97 23.38 -3.52
C PHE A 329 -11.70 24.33 -2.59
N HIS A 330 -11.52 24.12 -1.28
CA HIS A 330 -12.25 24.84 -0.24
C HIS A 330 -11.59 26.13 0.19
N ASN A 331 -10.30 26.32 -0.12
CA ASN A 331 -9.60 27.56 0.20
C ASN A 331 -9.80 28.58 -0.91
N GLN A 332 -10.69 29.54 -0.68
CA GLN A 332 -10.97 30.63 -1.61
C GLN A 332 -9.96 31.78 -1.55
N GLN A 333 -9.14 31.85 -0.50
CA GLN A 333 -8.14 32.91 -0.33
C GLN A 333 -6.89 32.69 -1.21
N GLU A 334 -6.72 31.46 -1.72
CA GLU A 334 -5.58 31.08 -2.52
C GLU A 334 -6.06 30.52 -3.87
N THR A 335 -5.77 31.26 -4.94
CA THR A 335 -6.12 30.84 -6.30
C THR A 335 -5.12 29.82 -6.80
N VAL A 336 -5.42 28.53 -6.58
CA VAL A 336 -4.66 27.40 -7.09
C VAL A 336 -5.53 26.62 -8.07
N ASP A 337 -4.99 26.34 -9.25
CA ASP A 337 -5.68 25.60 -10.32
C ASP A 337 -5.60 24.08 -10.12
N GLY A 338 -4.52 23.59 -9.49
CA GLY A 338 -4.30 22.17 -9.29
C GLY A 338 -3.09 21.84 -8.44
N TYR A 339 -2.78 20.53 -8.37
CA TYR A 339 -1.65 19.95 -7.66
C TYR A 339 -0.91 18.99 -8.59
N ILE A 340 0.43 19.07 -8.63
CA ILE A 340 1.29 18.09 -9.31
C ILE A 340 1.63 16.98 -8.34
N GLY A 341 1.08 15.79 -8.57
CA GLY A 341 1.27 14.64 -7.71
C GLY A 341 2.45 13.74 -8.12
N LEU A 342 2.68 12.72 -7.29
CA LEU A 342 3.78 11.77 -7.44
C LEU A 342 3.75 11.00 -8.78
N SER A 343 2.58 10.76 -9.36
CA SER A 343 2.47 10.08 -10.66
C SER A 343 3.25 10.78 -11.78
N VAL A 344 3.41 12.10 -11.71
CA VAL A 344 4.21 12.90 -12.61
C VAL A 344 5.62 13.13 -12.05
N LEU A 345 5.73 13.54 -10.78
CA LEU A 345 7.04 13.84 -10.17
C LEU A 345 7.99 12.64 -10.19
N ALA A 346 7.48 11.42 -9.99
CA ALA A 346 8.28 10.19 -9.99
C ALA A 346 8.90 9.83 -11.36
N LYS A 347 8.54 10.53 -12.44
CA LYS A 347 9.18 10.38 -13.75
C LYS A 347 10.48 11.19 -13.87
N TYR A 348 10.79 11.99 -12.86
CA TYR A 348 11.95 12.88 -12.82
C TYR A 348 12.71 12.72 -11.50
N ILE A 349 13.98 13.07 -11.52
CA ILE A 349 14.70 13.47 -10.30
C ILE A 349 14.35 14.95 -10.12
N ALA A 350 13.64 15.23 -9.03
CA ALA A 350 13.20 16.58 -8.70
C ALA A 350 14.07 17.16 -7.59
N SER A 351 14.64 18.33 -7.83
CA SER A 351 15.34 19.14 -6.82
C SER A 351 14.56 20.42 -6.60
N VAL A 352 14.29 20.74 -5.34
CA VAL A 352 13.58 21.96 -4.93
C VAL A 352 14.52 22.78 -4.06
N ASP A 353 15.00 23.90 -4.58
CA ASP A 353 15.83 24.84 -3.83
C ASP A 353 14.95 25.97 -3.29
N TYR A 354 14.65 25.90 -2.00
CA TYR A 354 13.82 26.89 -1.32
C TYR A 354 14.54 28.24 -1.13
N SER A 355 15.88 28.25 -1.15
CA SER A 355 16.66 29.49 -0.97
C SER A 355 16.61 30.36 -2.21
N THR A 356 16.72 29.75 -3.39
CA THR A 356 16.66 30.43 -4.68
C THR A 356 15.28 30.40 -5.34
N GLN A 357 14.34 29.66 -4.72
CA GLN A 357 12.99 29.41 -5.26
C GLN A 357 13.03 28.83 -6.70
N GLN A 358 13.93 27.88 -6.91
CA GLN A 358 14.10 27.20 -8.19
C GLN A 358 13.78 25.72 -8.07
N MET A 359 13.03 25.18 -9.01
CA MET A 359 12.79 23.75 -9.14
C MET A 359 13.48 23.24 -10.40
N THR A 360 14.25 22.15 -10.23
CA THR A 360 14.91 21.46 -11.33
C THR A 360 14.32 20.06 -11.49
N LEU A 361 13.91 19.72 -12.69
CA LEU A 361 13.46 18.39 -13.07
C LEU A 361 14.44 17.78 -14.06
N VAL A 362 15.01 16.63 -13.73
CA VAL A 362 15.87 15.85 -14.62
C VAL A 362 15.14 14.56 -14.95
N ARG A 363 14.88 14.33 -16.25
CA ARG A 363 14.21 13.12 -16.72
C ARG A 363 15.07 11.92 -16.34
N GLN A 364 14.46 10.95 -15.64
CA GLN A 364 15.13 9.67 -15.46
C GLN A 364 15.29 9.06 -16.86
N SER A 365 16.55 8.89 -17.33
CA SER A 365 16.79 8.06 -18.49
C SER A 365 16.15 6.72 -18.19
N GLU A 366 15.36 6.18 -19.11
CA GLU A 366 14.81 4.84 -18.98
C GLU A 366 15.99 3.90 -18.68
N ARG A 367 16.20 3.58 -17.39
CA ARG A 367 16.91 2.33 -17.09
C ARG A 367 16.04 1.29 -17.77
N PRO A 368 16.59 0.44 -18.64
CA PRO A 368 15.82 -0.65 -19.21
C PRO A 368 15.14 -1.30 -18.04
N THR A 369 13.83 -1.21 -18.04
CA THR A 369 13.00 -1.72 -16.95
C THR A 369 13.43 -3.16 -16.81
N GLN A 370 14.02 -3.53 -15.67
CA GLN A 370 14.33 -4.93 -15.34
C GLN A 370 13.06 -5.80 -15.44
N ALA A 371 11.91 -5.22 -15.71
CA ALA A 371 10.65 -5.87 -16.06
C ALA A 371 10.74 -6.83 -17.27
N ARG A 372 11.64 -6.62 -18.23
CA ARG A 372 11.83 -7.58 -19.33
C ARG A 372 12.70 -8.80 -18.98
N ALA A 373 13.50 -8.73 -17.90
CA ALA A 373 14.29 -9.87 -17.44
C ALA A 373 13.51 -10.79 -16.49
N PHE A 374 12.32 -10.40 -16.01
CA PHE A 374 11.56 -11.10 -14.97
C PHE A 374 10.29 -11.80 -15.45
N ASP A 375 9.98 -11.79 -16.74
CA ASP A 375 8.89 -12.64 -17.26
C ASP A 375 9.18 -14.14 -17.08
N ASN A 376 10.42 -14.52 -16.71
CA ASN A 376 10.84 -15.90 -16.39
C ASN A 376 11.51 -16.04 -15.01
N ALA A 377 11.49 -15.02 -14.15
CA ALA A 377 11.98 -15.18 -12.79
C ALA A 377 10.92 -15.88 -11.93
N VAL A 378 10.80 -17.17 -12.12
CA VAL A 378 10.61 -18.14 -11.04
C VAL A 378 11.47 -17.62 -9.86
N VAL A 379 10.87 -17.53 -8.66
CA VAL A 379 11.58 -17.43 -7.38
C VAL A 379 12.92 -18.16 -7.54
N PRO A 380 14.08 -17.50 -7.34
CA PRO A 380 15.35 -18.11 -7.64
C PRO A 380 15.43 -19.49 -6.98
N PRO A 381 15.86 -20.55 -7.69
CA PRO A 381 15.90 -21.91 -7.16
C PRO A 381 16.88 -22.10 -5.99
N ASN A 382 17.63 -21.08 -5.61
CA ASN A 382 18.61 -21.10 -4.52
C ASN A 382 18.03 -20.89 -3.11
N LEU A 383 16.71 -20.89 -2.95
CA LEU A 383 16.08 -21.02 -1.61
C LEU A 383 15.73 -22.48 -1.27
N THR A 384 16.03 -23.44 -2.16
CA THR A 384 16.00 -24.85 -1.87
C THR A 384 17.42 -25.28 -1.49
N HIS A 385 17.63 -25.71 -0.27
CA HIS A 385 18.84 -26.23 0.36
C HIS A 385 19.75 -25.17 1.06
N VAL A 386 19.23 -24.56 2.11
CA VAL A 386 20.00 -24.49 3.34
C VAL A 386 19.62 -25.78 4.09
N GLU A 387 20.51 -26.76 4.09
CA GLU A 387 20.40 -27.86 5.05
C GLU A 387 20.31 -27.24 6.43
N PRO A 388 19.31 -27.61 7.25
CA PRO A 388 19.25 -27.13 8.61
C PRO A 388 20.53 -27.63 9.31
N ASP A 389 21.34 -26.70 9.79
CA ASP A 389 22.45 -26.98 10.67
C ASP A 389 21.88 -27.77 11.86
N ARG A 390 22.14 -29.08 11.88
CA ARG A 390 21.57 -30.01 12.87
C ARG A 390 22.06 -29.75 14.30
N ASP A 391 23.03 -28.84 14.45
CA ASP A 391 23.64 -28.47 15.74
C ASP A 391 23.24 -27.08 16.24
N ALA A 392 22.48 -26.29 15.44
CA ALA A 392 21.87 -25.06 15.92
C ALA A 392 20.61 -25.41 16.75
N GLN A 393 20.79 -25.62 18.03
CA GLN A 393 19.65 -25.54 18.95
C GLN A 393 18.97 -24.19 18.76
N PRO A 394 17.66 -24.15 18.45
CA PRO A 394 16.96 -22.88 18.43
C PRO A 394 17.08 -22.31 19.85
N SER A 395 17.85 -21.24 20.00
CA SER A 395 17.79 -20.43 21.21
C SER A 395 16.36 -19.88 21.25
N VAL A 396 15.52 -20.55 22.00
CA VAL A 396 14.28 -19.97 22.49
C VAL A 396 14.73 -18.81 23.37
N ALA A 397 14.91 -17.64 22.74
CA ALA A 397 15.03 -16.39 23.46
C ALA A 397 13.75 -16.29 24.27
N THR A 398 13.89 -16.56 25.54
CA THR A 398 12.85 -16.38 26.54
C THR A 398 12.38 -14.93 26.40
N LEU A 399 11.24 -14.73 25.73
CA LEU A 399 10.55 -13.44 25.61
C LEU A 399 9.90 -13.06 26.95
N SER A 400 10.72 -13.03 28.01
CA SER A 400 10.41 -12.45 29.32
C SER A 400 11.29 -11.24 29.61
N ALA A 401 11.95 -10.65 28.61
CA ALA A 401 12.50 -9.32 28.75
C ALA A 401 11.50 -8.33 28.17
N PRO A 402 11.22 -7.20 28.86
CA PRO A 402 10.49 -6.11 28.23
C PRO A 402 11.25 -5.73 26.97
N LEU A 403 10.53 -5.38 25.91
CA LEU A 403 11.06 -4.82 24.67
C LEU A 403 11.72 -3.44 24.93
N ALA A 404 12.74 -3.44 25.73
CA ALA A 404 13.68 -2.36 25.91
C ALA A 404 14.95 -2.73 25.15
N ALA A 405 14.88 -2.77 23.82
CA ALA A 405 16.06 -2.46 23.04
C ALA A 405 16.37 -1.00 23.38
N ALA A 406 17.43 -0.79 24.16
CA ALA A 406 17.89 0.52 24.56
C ALA A 406 17.97 1.40 23.30
N ALA A 407 17.04 2.34 23.18
CA ALA A 407 17.20 3.45 22.26
C ALA A 407 18.59 4.03 22.55
N PRO A 408 19.41 4.34 21.54
CA PRO A 408 20.68 4.99 21.78
C PRO A 408 20.37 6.26 22.60
N LYS A 409 20.90 6.33 23.82
CA LYS A 409 20.80 7.55 24.63
C LYS A 409 21.43 8.65 23.81
N LEU A 410 20.61 9.49 23.23
CA LEU A 410 21.04 10.73 22.58
C LEU A 410 21.62 11.66 23.67
N THR A 411 22.90 11.50 23.94
CA THR A 411 23.65 12.29 24.93
C THR A 411 24.30 13.53 24.32
N ARG A 412 23.94 13.88 23.08
CA ARG A 412 24.49 15.07 22.43
C ARG A 412 23.38 16.12 22.27
N PRO A 413 23.60 17.38 22.71
CA PRO A 413 22.67 18.45 22.36
C PRO A 413 22.59 18.53 20.83
N PRO A 414 21.41 18.87 20.26
CA PRO A 414 21.24 18.95 18.84
C PRO A 414 22.24 19.99 18.30
N ALA A 415 23.10 19.52 17.37
CA ALA A 415 23.89 20.45 16.59
C ALA A 415 22.92 21.29 15.76
N GLN A 416 23.14 22.60 15.72
CA GLN A 416 22.42 23.46 14.76
C GLN A 416 22.62 22.86 13.36
N PRO A 417 21.57 22.87 12.50
CA PRO A 417 21.69 22.30 11.16
C PRO A 417 22.87 22.97 10.46
N ASP A 418 23.86 22.18 10.11
CA ASP A 418 24.96 22.66 9.27
C ASP A 418 24.39 22.85 7.86
N ALA A 419 24.35 24.10 7.40
CA ALA A 419 23.84 24.44 6.07
C ALA A 419 24.55 23.73 4.92
N ASN A 420 25.73 23.18 5.17
CA ASN A 420 26.54 22.45 4.20
C ASN A 420 26.40 20.92 4.33
N ARG A 421 25.62 20.40 5.28
CA ARG A 421 25.48 18.97 5.50
C ARG A 421 24.27 18.43 4.74
N SER A 422 24.50 17.41 3.91
CA SER A 422 23.43 16.63 3.27
C SER A 422 22.96 15.52 4.21
N TYR A 423 21.65 15.34 4.27
CA TYR A 423 21.01 14.28 5.05
C TYR A 423 20.24 13.36 4.12
N GLU A 424 20.45 12.06 4.23
CA GLU A 424 19.69 11.06 3.50
C GLU A 424 18.56 10.53 4.39
N VAL A 425 17.37 10.49 3.83
CA VAL A 425 16.17 10.04 4.52
C VAL A 425 15.56 8.88 3.76
N PRO A 426 15.39 7.69 4.37
CA PRO A 426 14.77 6.56 3.70
C PRO A 426 13.29 6.84 3.44
N ILE A 427 12.87 6.66 2.19
CA ILE A 427 11.47 6.83 1.76
C ILE A 427 10.91 5.49 1.32
N ARG A 428 9.71 5.17 1.78
CA ARG A 428 8.91 4.02 1.36
C ARG A 428 7.59 4.47 0.79
N SER A 429 7.10 3.71 -0.18
CA SER A 429 5.77 3.94 -0.75
C SER A 429 4.71 3.27 0.13
N THR A 430 3.66 3.98 0.49
CA THR A 430 2.49 3.37 1.16
C THR A 430 1.65 2.55 0.18
N SER A 431 0.70 1.76 0.70
CA SER A 431 -0.30 1.06 -0.14
C SER A 431 -1.09 1.99 -1.06
N SER A 432 -1.28 3.23 -0.63
CA SER A 432 -1.95 4.28 -1.44
C SER A 432 -1.02 5.01 -2.40
N GLY A 433 0.27 4.64 -2.45
CA GLY A 433 1.26 5.24 -3.35
C GLY A 433 1.92 6.52 -2.82
N PHE A 434 1.63 6.95 -1.59
CA PHE A 434 2.31 8.08 -0.94
C PHE A 434 3.72 7.71 -0.49
N TRP A 435 4.58 8.69 -0.39
CA TRP A 435 5.87 8.51 0.24
C TRP A 435 5.76 8.67 1.74
N SER A 436 6.37 7.77 2.48
CA SER A 436 6.46 7.82 3.93
C SER A 436 7.90 7.64 4.40
N SER A 437 8.21 8.26 5.52
CA SER A 437 9.50 8.16 6.18
C SER A 437 9.33 7.93 7.67
N PRO A 438 10.25 7.18 8.31
CA PRO A 438 10.27 7.05 9.76
C PRO A 438 10.71 8.38 10.40
N VAL A 439 9.91 8.88 11.34
CA VAL A 439 10.15 10.10 12.11
C VAL A 439 10.14 9.74 13.59
N LEU A 440 11.18 10.15 14.31
CA LEU A 440 11.22 9.99 15.77
C LEU A 440 10.77 11.31 16.42
N LEU A 441 9.79 11.21 17.29
CA LEU A 441 9.27 12.33 18.08
C LEU A 441 9.76 12.23 19.51
N GLU A 442 10.00 13.38 20.16
CA GLU A 442 10.42 13.44 21.56
C GLU A 442 9.43 12.70 22.47
N GLY A 443 9.95 11.80 23.30
CA GLY A 443 9.16 11.02 24.25
C GLY A 443 8.46 9.81 23.67
N ILE A 444 8.70 9.46 22.40
CA ILE A 444 8.25 8.23 21.77
C ILE A 444 9.46 7.35 21.46
N GLU A 445 9.46 6.12 21.97
CA GLU A 445 10.61 5.21 21.83
C GLU A 445 10.81 4.67 20.41
N LYS A 446 9.72 4.57 19.64
CA LYS A 446 9.74 4.00 18.29
C LYS A 446 9.46 5.05 17.23
N PRO A 447 10.18 5.01 16.10
CA PRO A 447 9.88 5.90 14.99
C PRO A 447 8.48 5.63 14.43
N LEU A 448 7.78 6.71 14.11
CA LEU A 448 6.46 6.71 13.51
C LEU A 448 6.57 6.92 12.00
N ASN A 449 5.70 6.32 11.21
CA ASN A 449 5.67 6.52 9.77
C ASN A 449 4.87 7.78 9.41
N PHE A 450 5.55 8.80 8.89
CA PHE A 450 4.93 10.03 8.41
C PHE A 450 4.90 10.07 6.88
N ILE A 451 3.81 10.59 6.33
CA ILE A 451 3.75 10.93 4.89
C ILE A 451 4.57 12.19 4.67
N VAL A 452 5.44 12.15 3.65
CA VAL A 452 6.22 13.32 3.19
C VAL A 452 5.35 14.10 2.21
N ASP A 453 4.91 15.28 2.64
CA ASP A 453 3.88 16.08 1.95
C ASP A 453 4.34 17.53 1.77
N THR A 454 4.81 17.89 0.57
CA THR A 454 5.19 19.26 0.20
C THR A 454 3.97 20.18 -0.07
N GLY A 455 2.78 19.59 -0.19
CA GLY A 455 1.52 20.30 -0.32
C GLY A 455 0.91 20.73 1.02
N ALA A 456 1.45 20.23 2.13
CA ALA A 456 1.02 20.59 3.49
C ALA A 456 1.82 21.78 4.03
N SER A 457 1.12 22.69 4.71
CA SER A 457 1.74 23.85 5.40
C SER A 457 2.12 23.55 6.84
N ILE A 458 1.61 22.46 7.41
CA ILE A 458 1.83 22.01 8.79
C ILE A 458 1.89 20.48 8.85
N SER A 459 2.65 19.97 9.82
CA SER A 459 2.63 18.53 10.11
C SER A 459 1.40 18.16 10.94
N VAL A 460 0.79 17.01 10.65
CA VAL A 460 -0.44 16.55 11.31
C VAL A 460 -0.27 15.14 11.84
N ILE A 461 -0.75 14.89 13.05
CA ILE A 461 -0.85 13.56 13.64
C ILE A 461 -2.32 13.22 13.92
N SER A 462 -2.66 11.92 13.95
CA SER A 462 -4.01 11.51 14.30
C SER A 462 -4.29 11.71 15.79
N GLN A 463 -5.54 12.06 16.12
CA GLN A 463 -5.95 12.19 17.53
C GLN A 463 -5.79 10.87 18.31
N ALA A 464 -6.01 9.74 17.65
CA ALA A 464 -5.80 8.43 18.25
C ALA A 464 -4.34 8.24 18.66
N LEU A 465 -3.39 8.54 17.74
CA LEU A 465 -1.95 8.46 18.04
C LEU A 465 -1.57 9.41 19.17
N ALA A 466 -2.03 10.66 19.13
CA ALA A 466 -1.73 11.65 20.16
C ALA A 466 -2.18 11.18 21.57
N LYS A 467 -3.32 10.50 21.65
CA LYS A 467 -3.81 9.91 22.91
C LYS A 467 -3.03 8.66 23.34
N THR A 468 -2.74 7.76 22.40
CA THR A 468 -2.04 6.49 22.69
C THR A 468 -0.62 6.74 23.18
N GLU A 469 0.06 7.74 22.60
CA GLU A 469 1.46 8.08 22.91
C GLU A 469 1.57 9.24 23.94
N ASP A 470 0.49 9.56 24.65
CA ASP A 470 0.44 10.60 25.69
C ASP A 470 1.02 11.96 25.23
N MET A 471 0.75 12.32 23.97
CA MET A 471 1.27 13.58 23.39
C MET A 471 0.46 14.80 23.80
N THR A 472 -0.66 14.63 24.48
CA THR A 472 -1.52 15.71 24.98
C THR A 472 -0.78 16.63 25.94
N ARG A 473 0.29 16.16 26.58
CA ARG A 473 1.20 16.98 27.42
C ARG A 473 1.90 18.13 26.68
N PHE A 474 1.98 18.04 25.34
CA PHE A 474 2.57 19.08 24.48
C PHE A 474 1.51 20.02 23.90
N GLU A 475 0.26 19.92 24.34
CA GLU A 475 -0.84 20.71 23.82
C GLU A 475 -0.67 22.20 24.10
N GLN A 476 -0.95 23.01 23.08
CA GLN A 476 -0.94 24.47 23.15
C GLN A 476 -2.37 25.01 23.25
N LYS A 477 -2.50 26.21 23.78
CA LYS A 477 -3.80 26.92 23.85
C LYS A 477 -4.30 27.36 22.47
N THR A 478 -3.40 27.47 21.50
CA THR A 478 -3.71 27.88 20.14
C THR A 478 -4.52 26.79 19.44
N ARG A 479 -5.58 27.20 18.74
CA ARG A 479 -6.38 26.34 17.87
C ARG A 479 -6.25 26.84 16.46
N LEU A 480 -6.17 25.88 15.52
CA LEU A 480 -6.04 26.19 14.09
C LEU A 480 -7.33 25.85 13.34
N LYS A 481 -7.55 26.62 12.29
CA LYS A 481 -8.50 26.30 11.23
C LYS A 481 -7.70 25.68 10.09
N VAL A 482 -7.95 24.40 9.81
CA VAL A 482 -7.22 23.62 8.80
C VAL A 482 -8.10 23.40 7.57
N PHE A 483 -7.57 23.79 6.41
CA PHE A 483 -8.19 23.57 5.11
C PHE A 483 -7.62 22.29 4.51
N GLY A 484 -8.42 21.25 4.49
CA GLY A 484 -8.03 19.95 3.96
C GLY A 484 -8.73 19.62 2.65
N ALA A 485 -8.36 18.48 2.10
CA ALA A 485 -8.91 17.97 0.85
C ALA A 485 -10.44 17.72 0.88
N ALA A 486 -11.02 17.47 2.05
CA ALA A 486 -12.46 17.18 2.21
C ALA A 486 -13.26 18.30 2.87
N GLY A 487 -12.66 19.45 3.08
CA GLY A 487 -13.33 20.57 3.72
C GLY A 487 -12.44 21.32 4.71
N VAL A 488 -13.11 22.01 5.62
CA VAL A 488 -12.48 22.83 6.66
C VAL A 488 -12.74 22.18 8.01
N THR A 489 -11.68 22.05 8.82
CA THR A 489 -11.78 21.62 10.22
C THR A 489 -11.39 22.79 11.09
N GLU A 490 -12.28 23.17 12.00
CA GLU A 490 -12.07 24.22 12.99
C GLU A 490 -11.61 23.61 14.33
N ASP A 491 -11.07 24.42 15.21
CA ASP A 491 -10.64 24.05 16.55
C ASP A 491 -9.59 22.92 16.60
N VAL A 492 -8.73 22.82 15.57
CA VAL A 492 -7.67 21.82 15.54
C VAL A 492 -6.64 22.14 16.62
N VAL A 493 -6.43 21.17 17.51
CA VAL A 493 -5.44 21.22 18.59
C VAL A 493 -4.05 21.30 18.00
N THR A 494 -3.20 22.20 18.56
CA THR A 494 -1.78 22.28 18.21
C THR A 494 -0.93 21.67 19.31
N LEU A 495 0.13 20.96 18.90
CA LEU A 495 1.15 20.42 19.78
C LEU A 495 2.48 21.09 19.46
N LEU A 496 3.23 21.49 20.48
CA LEU A 496 4.61 21.95 20.32
C LEU A 496 5.54 20.84 20.79
N LEU A 497 6.16 20.16 19.84
CA LEU A 497 7.08 19.06 20.13
C LEU A 497 8.48 19.63 20.34
N PRO A 498 9.17 19.26 21.44
CA PRO A 498 10.50 19.77 21.74
C PRO A 498 11.56 19.34 20.71
N ARG A 499 11.36 18.14 20.11
CA ARG A 499 12.32 17.59 19.16
C ARG A 499 11.65 16.67 18.17
N VAL A 500 12.06 16.81 16.90
CA VAL A 500 11.65 15.93 15.80
C VAL A 500 12.90 15.48 15.05
N SER A 501 13.10 14.16 14.87
CA SER A 501 14.25 13.61 14.13
C SER A 501 13.78 12.86 12.89
N LEU A 502 14.45 13.09 11.78
CA LEU A 502 14.20 12.52 10.48
C LEU A 502 15.53 11.98 9.90
N GLY A 503 15.76 10.69 9.99
CA GLY A 503 17.09 10.11 9.78
C GLY A 503 18.09 10.72 10.78
N ASP A 504 19.24 11.20 10.29
CA ASP A 504 20.26 11.86 11.08
C ASP A 504 20.00 13.36 11.32
N TYR A 505 18.95 13.92 10.71
CA TYR A 505 18.54 15.30 10.91
C TYR A 505 17.64 15.44 12.14
N THR A 506 17.93 16.39 13.00
CA THR A 506 17.11 16.69 14.19
C THR A 506 16.81 18.18 14.23
N HIS A 507 15.53 18.50 14.39
CA HIS A 507 15.03 19.86 14.66
C HIS A 507 14.53 19.92 16.10
N ALA A 508 14.94 20.96 16.84
CA ALA A 508 14.57 21.24 18.23
C ALA A 508 13.73 22.51 18.33
#